data_1927b5ff598c116ffc292633dfe35829
#
_entry.id   1927b5ff598c116ffc292633dfe35829
#
_cell.length_a   1.000
_cell.length_b   1.000
_cell.length_c   1.000
_cell.angle_alpha   90.00
_cell.angle_beta   90.00
_cell.angle_gamma   90.00
#
_symmetry.space_group_name_H-M   'P 1'
#
loop_
_entity.id
_entity.type
_entity.pdbx_description
1 polymer ?
#
loop_
_entity_poly.entity_id
_entity_poly.type
_entity_poly.pdbx_seq_one_letter_code
_entity_poly.pdbx_strand_id
1 'polypeptide(L)'
;MSELKELFDLGLKFHGHKCPAMPMGIRAGLAALNALGVKRSQDKELVVESETGEGHAAGCFVDGVMVATGATYGKSNIKKLNYSKMAFTLIDTATDRAIRVSLKPEFFEKALASPFVQKRKEGVLPQDIPAEITQPQVERILSLPEADFLNLSEVFTKKLPKGKANFETKRCTSCGEAVFTDKLKEGKGGGLLCVPCNEVEKK
;
A
#
# COMPACT_ATOMS: atom_id res chain seq x y z
N MET A 1 25.15 -1.43 -6.17
CA MET A 1 24.42 -1.44 -4.87
C MET A 1 23.42 -2.59 -4.92
N SER A 2 23.00 -3.18 -3.78
CA SER A 2 21.95 -4.20 -3.83
C SER A 2 20.59 -3.54 -4.10
N GLU A 3 19.71 -4.22 -4.83
CA GLU A 3 18.33 -3.76 -5.11
C GLU A 3 17.59 -3.33 -3.82
N LEU A 4 17.75 -4.09 -2.75
CA LEU A 4 17.17 -3.76 -1.44
C LEU A 4 17.63 -2.39 -0.93
N LYS A 5 18.93 -2.06 -1.10
CA LYS A 5 19.46 -0.76 -0.65
C LYS A 5 18.88 0.38 -1.48
N GLU A 6 18.81 0.23 -2.79
CA GLU A 6 18.23 1.23 -3.69
C GLU A 6 16.76 1.49 -3.37
N LEU A 7 15.98 0.44 -3.15
CA LEU A 7 14.58 0.56 -2.74
C LEU A 7 14.42 1.17 -1.34
N PHE A 8 15.33 0.86 -0.41
CA PHE A 8 15.29 1.48 0.91
C PHE A 8 15.59 2.98 0.85
N ASP A 9 16.61 3.39 0.08
CA ASP A 9 16.95 4.81 -0.11
C ASP A 9 15.81 5.58 -0.82
N LEU A 10 15.16 4.97 -1.81
CA LEU A 10 13.94 5.50 -2.43
C LEU A 10 12.79 5.60 -1.42
N GLY A 11 12.61 4.55 -0.63
CA GLY A 11 11.58 4.48 0.41
C GLY A 11 11.73 5.58 1.46
N LEU A 12 12.94 5.88 1.89
CA LEU A 12 13.20 6.98 2.84
C LEU A 12 12.76 8.34 2.28
N LYS A 13 13.04 8.59 1.00
CA LYS A 13 12.63 9.84 0.32
C LYS A 13 11.13 9.92 0.13
N PHE A 14 10.50 8.79 -0.21
CA PHE A 14 9.06 8.69 -0.43
C PHE A 14 8.26 8.79 0.87
N HIS A 15 8.69 8.07 1.90
CA HIS A 15 7.99 7.95 3.18
C HIS A 15 8.24 9.14 4.13
N GLY A 16 9.36 9.82 3.99
CA GLY A 16 9.70 11.06 4.69
C GLY A 16 10.35 10.91 6.06
N HIS A 17 10.37 9.72 6.65
CA HIS A 17 11.06 9.47 7.92
C HIS A 17 11.61 8.04 8.02
N LYS A 18 12.55 7.82 8.94
CA LYS A 18 13.10 6.50 9.19
C LYS A 18 12.30 5.78 10.29
N CYS A 19 11.75 4.61 9.98
CA CYS A 19 11.05 3.76 10.92
C CYS A 19 11.25 2.27 10.58
N PRO A 20 11.01 1.32 11.50
CA PRO A 20 11.18 -0.11 11.23
C PRO A 20 10.11 -0.68 10.30
N ALA A 21 8.91 -0.10 10.22
CA ALA A 21 7.79 -0.68 9.48
C ALA A 21 7.92 -0.54 7.95
N MET A 22 8.49 0.55 7.46
CA MET A 22 8.69 0.78 6.02
C MET A 22 9.61 -0.27 5.38
N PRO A 23 10.80 -0.59 5.91
CA PRO A 23 11.64 -1.66 5.36
C PRO A 23 11.01 -3.06 5.49
N MET A 24 10.15 -3.32 6.48
CA MET A 24 9.35 -4.57 6.50
C MET A 24 8.46 -4.67 5.25
N GLY A 25 7.81 -3.58 4.87
CA GLY A 25 6.98 -3.51 3.66
C GLY A 25 7.78 -3.69 2.38
N ILE A 26 8.96 -3.07 2.28
CA ILE A 26 9.86 -3.27 1.11
C ILE A 26 10.22 -4.74 0.98
N ARG A 27 10.67 -5.38 2.04
CA ARG A 27 11.08 -6.79 2.03
C ARG A 27 9.92 -7.73 1.75
N ALA A 28 8.74 -7.45 2.31
CA ALA A 28 7.54 -8.21 2.01
C ALA A 28 7.12 -8.07 0.53
N GLY A 29 7.24 -6.88 -0.03
CA GLY A 29 7.00 -6.62 -1.45
C GLY A 29 7.97 -7.37 -2.36
N LEU A 30 9.27 -7.35 -2.05
CA LEU A 30 10.29 -8.11 -2.78
C LEU A 30 10.04 -9.62 -2.70
N ALA A 31 9.72 -10.15 -1.52
CA ALA A 31 9.38 -11.56 -1.35
C ALA A 31 8.16 -11.98 -2.21
N ALA A 32 7.14 -11.12 -2.30
CA ALA A 32 5.99 -11.36 -3.15
C ALA A 32 6.33 -11.36 -4.65
N LEU A 33 7.14 -10.39 -5.11
CA LEU A 33 7.62 -10.33 -6.50
C LEU A 33 8.41 -11.58 -6.87
N ASN A 34 9.33 -11.98 -6.01
CA ASN A 34 10.17 -13.18 -6.21
C ASN A 34 9.32 -14.45 -6.27
N ALA A 35 8.36 -14.62 -5.37
CA ALA A 35 7.49 -15.79 -5.31
C ALA A 35 6.59 -15.92 -6.55
N LEU A 36 6.13 -14.80 -7.12
CA LEU A 36 5.40 -14.80 -8.40
C LEU A 36 6.31 -14.86 -9.63
N GLY A 37 7.62 -14.59 -9.47
CA GLY A 37 8.55 -14.50 -10.60
C GLY A 37 8.27 -13.29 -11.50
N VAL A 38 7.79 -12.17 -10.94
CA VAL A 38 7.43 -10.95 -11.66
C VAL A 38 8.32 -9.78 -11.27
N LYS A 39 8.42 -8.79 -12.16
CA LYS A 39 9.17 -7.55 -11.92
C LYS A 39 8.28 -6.49 -11.30
N ARG A 40 8.91 -5.47 -10.70
CA ARG A 40 8.27 -4.25 -10.22
C ARG A 40 7.39 -3.61 -11.30
N SER A 41 6.15 -3.28 -10.96
CA SER A 41 5.15 -2.73 -11.88
C SER A 41 5.53 -1.33 -12.38
N GLN A 42 5.41 -1.11 -13.67
CA GLN A 42 5.54 0.21 -14.28
C GLN A 42 4.18 0.90 -14.41
N ASP A 43 3.14 0.16 -14.77
CA ASP A 43 1.76 0.64 -14.85
C ASP A 43 0.84 -0.25 -13.98
N LYS A 44 -0.04 -1.02 -14.58
CA LYS A 44 -1.06 -1.85 -13.89
C LYS A 44 -0.85 -3.35 -14.06
N GLU A 45 0.37 -3.76 -14.36
CA GLU A 45 0.74 -5.18 -14.48
C GLU A 45 0.54 -5.93 -13.17
N LEU A 46 0.73 -5.23 -12.05
CA LEU A 46 0.49 -5.76 -10.71
C LEU A 46 -0.57 -4.94 -9.98
N VAL A 47 -1.35 -5.63 -9.17
CA VAL A 47 -2.31 -5.02 -8.23
C VAL A 47 -2.00 -5.49 -6.82
N VAL A 48 -2.06 -4.56 -5.87
CA VAL A 48 -1.91 -4.82 -4.44
C VAL A 48 -3.26 -4.63 -3.74
N GLU A 49 -3.73 -5.65 -3.04
CA GLU A 49 -4.82 -5.51 -2.07
C GLU A 49 -4.22 -5.55 -0.66
N SER A 50 -4.11 -4.38 -0.05
CA SER A 50 -3.57 -4.22 1.31
C SER A 50 -4.65 -4.48 2.35
N GLU A 51 -4.38 -5.40 3.28
CA GLU A 51 -5.27 -5.71 4.42
C GLU A 51 -5.06 -4.75 5.59
N THR A 52 -4.16 -3.77 5.47
CA THR A 52 -3.88 -2.82 6.54
C THR A 52 -5.07 -1.88 6.81
N GLY A 53 -5.16 -1.41 8.05
CA GLY A 53 -6.11 -0.39 8.46
C GLY A 53 -5.54 1.03 8.33
N GLU A 54 -6.20 1.98 8.98
CA GLU A 54 -5.79 3.39 9.02
C GLU A 54 -4.75 3.68 10.11
N GLY A 55 -4.42 2.68 10.94
CA GLY A 55 -3.44 2.80 12.01
C GLY A 55 -2.03 3.12 11.51
N HIS A 56 -1.28 3.88 12.30
CA HIS A 56 -0.02 4.53 11.93
C HIS A 56 1.05 3.56 11.38
N ALA A 57 1.37 2.49 12.09
CA ALA A 57 2.40 1.53 11.67
C ALA A 57 2.03 0.79 10.38
N ALA A 58 0.74 0.57 10.16
CA ALA A 58 0.21 -0.08 8.98
C ALA A 58 0.43 0.77 7.71
N GLY A 59 0.33 2.09 7.80
CA GLY A 59 0.64 3.02 6.70
C GLY A 59 2.09 2.94 6.26
N CYS A 60 3.03 2.99 7.21
CA CYS A 60 4.46 2.88 6.92
C CYS A 60 4.82 1.57 6.20
N PHE A 61 4.20 0.46 6.60
CA PHE A 61 4.37 -0.84 5.93
C PHE A 61 3.88 -0.80 4.48
N VAL A 62 2.70 -0.20 4.24
CA VAL A 62 2.13 -0.08 2.89
C VAL A 62 3.01 0.77 1.98
N ASP A 63 3.58 1.87 2.49
CA ASP A 63 4.52 2.68 1.70
C ASP A 63 5.72 1.85 1.25
N GLY A 64 6.25 0.98 2.11
CA GLY A 64 7.28 0.02 1.73
C GLY A 64 6.83 -0.96 0.65
N VAL A 65 5.62 -1.51 0.75
CA VAL A 65 5.04 -2.38 -0.27
C VAL A 65 4.89 -1.63 -1.60
N MET A 66 4.42 -0.37 -1.59
CA MET A 66 4.30 0.46 -2.79
C MET A 66 5.66 0.70 -3.45
N VAL A 67 6.68 1.01 -2.67
CA VAL A 67 8.05 1.21 -3.16
C VAL A 67 8.58 -0.04 -3.83
N ALA A 68 8.43 -1.21 -3.22
CA ALA A 68 8.94 -2.47 -3.78
C ALA A 68 8.16 -2.92 -5.02
N THR A 69 6.83 -2.96 -4.93
CA THR A 69 5.98 -3.53 -5.99
C THR A 69 5.72 -2.57 -7.14
N GLY A 70 5.92 -1.27 -6.93
CA GLY A 70 5.53 -0.22 -7.89
C GLY A 70 4.03 0.03 -7.95
N ALA A 71 3.21 -0.65 -7.16
CA ALA A 71 1.80 -0.32 -7.03
C ALA A 71 1.64 1.02 -6.29
N THR A 72 0.85 1.95 -6.81
CA THR A 72 0.71 3.28 -6.23
C THR A 72 -0.75 3.76 -6.26
N TYR A 73 -1.08 4.66 -5.35
CA TYR A 73 -2.40 5.31 -5.33
C TYR A 73 -2.71 5.99 -6.68
N GLY A 74 -1.75 6.72 -7.25
CA GLY A 74 -1.92 7.45 -8.51
C GLY A 74 -2.23 6.54 -9.70
N LYS A 75 -1.68 5.33 -9.75
CA LYS A 75 -2.01 4.32 -10.77
C LYS A 75 -3.29 3.55 -10.48
N SER A 76 -3.89 3.74 -9.31
CA SER A 76 -5.08 3.01 -8.85
C SER A 76 -4.92 1.48 -8.86
N ASN A 77 -3.68 1.00 -8.70
CA ASN A 77 -3.35 -0.41 -8.63
C ASN A 77 -2.95 -0.87 -7.21
N ILE A 78 -3.31 -0.08 -6.20
CA ILE A 78 -3.32 -0.49 -4.80
C ILE A 78 -4.69 -0.16 -4.18
N LYS A 79 -5.25 -1.13 -3.47
CA LYS A 79 -6.53 -0.99 -2.77
C LYS A 79 -6.34 -1.34 -1.29
N LYS A 80 -6.87 -0.50 -0.41
CA LYS A 80 -6.89 -0.73 1.04
C LYS A 80 -8.19 -1.41 1.44
N LEU A 81 -8.11 -2.57 2.11
CA LEU A 81 -9.27 -3.37 2.54
C LEU A 81 -9.71 -3.06 3.97
N ASN A 82 -8.88 -2.33 4.73
CA ASN A 82 -9.16 -1.91 6.11
C ASN A 82 -9.45 -3.08 7.10
N TYR A 83 -8.70 -4.19 6.96
CA TYR A 83 -8.82 -5.33 7.88
C TYR A 83 -7.93 -5.23 9.12
N SER A 84 -7.15 -4.15 9.26
CA SER A 84 -6.18 -3.91 10.35
C SER A 84 -5.16 -5.05 10.54
N LYS A 85 -4.77 -5.70 9.46
CA LYS A 85 -3.75 -6.75 9.41
C LYS A 85 -2.50 -6.25 8.71
N MET A 86 -1.33 -6.64 9.19
CA MET A 86 -0.05 -6.38 8.52
C MET A 86 0.17 -7.40 7.40
N ALA A 87 -0.62 -7.29 6.34
CA ALA A 87 -0.68 -8.23 5.23
C ALA A 87 -1.14 -7.54 3.94
N PHE A 88 -0.83 -8.15 2.82
CA PHE A 88 -1.35 -7.77 1.50
C PHE A 88 -1.36 -8.98 0.56
N THR A 89 -2.14 -8.89 -0.51
CA THR A 89 -2.11 -9.81 -1.64
C THR A 89 -1.54 -9.07 -2.85
N LEU A 90 -0.50 -9.64 -3.48
CA LEU A 90 0.01 -9.19 -4.77
C LEU A 90 -0.60 -10.06 -5.86
N ILE A 91 -1.10 -9.43 -6.93
CA ILE A 91 -1.81 -10.08 -8.04
C ILE A 91 -1.14 -9.67 -9.34
N ASP A 92 -0.73 -10.64 -10.15
CA ASP A 92 -0.29 -10.44 -11.53
C ASP A 92 -1.53 -10.43 -12.43
N THR A 93 -1.81 -9.29 -13.07
CA THR A 93 -3.01 -9.07 -13.88
C THR A 93 -2.97 -9.80 -15.24
N ALA A 94 -1.79 -10.23 -15.68
CA ALA A 94 -1.61 -10.95 -16.92
C ALA A 94 -1.97 -12.44 -16.79
N THR A 95 -1.65 -13.03 -15.64
CA THR A 95 -1.80 -14.47 -15.38
C THR A 95 -2.88 -14.81 -14.36
N ASP A 96 -3.44 -13.81 -13.67
CA ASP A 96 -4.34 -13.97 -12.52
C ASP A 96 -3.68 -14.72 -11.32
N ARG A 97 -2.33 -14.89 -11.34
CA ARG A 97 -1.60 -15.49 -10.21
C ARG A 97 -1.49 -14.48 -9.08
N ALA A 98 -1.66 -14.95 -7.88
CA ALA A 98 -1.63 -14.11 -6.68
C ALA A 98 -0.89 -14.81 -5.55
N ILE A 99 -0.31 -14.01 -4.66
CA ILE A 99 0.30 -14.46 -3.41
C ILE A 99 -0.08 -13.52 -2.28
N ARG A 100 -0.40 -14.07 -1.12
CA ARG A 100 -0.62 -13.29 0.10
C ARG A 100 0.61 -13.33 0.98
N VAL A 101 1.06 -12.16 1.41
CA VAL A 101 2.18 -12.01 2.36
C VAL A 101 1.68 -11.32 3.63
N SER A 102 2.07 -11.84 4.78
CA SER A 102 1.76 -11.26 6.10
C SER A 102 2.97 -11.31 7.01
N LEU A 103 3.03 -10.42 8.00
CA LEU A 103 3.97 -10.58 9.10
C LEU A 103 3.57 -11.77 9.96
N LYS A 104 4.56 -12.49 10.48
CA LYS A 104 4.34 -13.54 11.49
C LYS A 104 3.82 -12.92 12.78
N PRO A 105 2.79 -13.49 13.44
CA PRO A 105 2.22 -12.94 14.65
C PRO A 105 3.25 -12.68 15.75
N GLU A 106 4.11 -13.65 16.03
CA GLU A 106 5.12 -13.57 17.09
C GLU A 106 6.16 -12.48 16.83
N PHE A 107 6.51 -12.29 15.54
CA PHE A 107 7.39 -11.20 15.13
C PHE A 107 6.71 -9.83 15.30
N PHE A 108 5.46 -9.72 14.86
CA PHE A 108 4.71 -8.47 14.94
C PHE A 108 4.44 -8.04 16.38
N GLU A 109 4.06 -8.97 17.25
CA GLU A 109 3.88 -8.71 18.68
C GLU A 109 5.16 -8.21 19.36
N LYS A 110 6.32 -8.84 19.06
CA LYS A 110 7.62 -8.37 19.53
C LYS A 110 7.96 -6.98 18.98
N ALA A 111 7.64 -6.70 17.71
CA ALA A 111 7.88 -5.40 17.11
C ALA A 111 7.04 -4.30 17.79
N LEU A 112 5.80 -4.59 18.19
CA LEU A 112 4.94 -3.67 18.95
C LEU A 112 5.43 -3.40 20.38
N ALA A 113 6.25 -4.27 20.94
CA ALA A 113 6.90 -4.08 22.24
C ALA A 113 8.27 -3.37 22.14
N SER A 114 8.71 -3.00 20.93
CA SER A 114 10.04 -2.41 20.71
C SER A 114 10.19 -1.01 21.32
N PRO A 115 11.43 -0.57 21.64
CA PRO A 115 11.70 0.77 22.15
C PRO A 115 11.19 1.88 21.21
N PHE A 116 11.26 1.68 19.90
CA PHE A 116 10.70 2.62 18.92
C PHE A 116 9.20 2.81 19.12
N VAL A 117 8.43 1.71 19.25
CA VAL A 117 6.97 1.79 19.45
C VAL A 117 6.63 2.37 20.83
N GLN A 118 7.45 2.10 21.87
CA GLN A 118 7.24 2.75 23.19
C GLN A 118 7.35 4.27 23.07
N LYS A 119 8.38 4.80 22.39
CA LYS A 119 8.49 6.24 22.12
C LYS A 119 7.31 6.80 21.34
N ARG A 120 6.77 6.03 20.37
CA ARG A 120 5.55 6.40 19.65
C ARG A 120 4.32 6.47 20.57
N LYS A 121 4.19 5.56 21.54
CA LYS A 121 3.10 5.58 22.54
C LYS A 121 3.22 6.78 23.50
N GLU A 122 4.46 7.25 23.76
CA GLU A 122 4.74 8.48 24.53
C GLU A 122 4.42 9.76 23.74
N GLY A 123 4.02 9.65 22.45
CA GLY A 123 3.69 10.79 21.58
C GLY A 123 4.89 11.39 20.82
N VAL A 124 6.09 10.80 20.95
CA VAL A 124 7.28 11.28 20.21
C VAL A 124 7.08 11.03 18.71
N LEU A 125 7.29 12.04 17.87
CA LEU A 125 7.17 11.89 16.42
C LEU A 125 8.26 10.96 15.86
N PRO A 126 8.00 10.21 14.76
CA PRO A 126 8.96 9.21 14.24
C PRO A 126 10.34 9.81 13.94
N GLN A 127 10.38 11.02 13.37
CA GLN A 127 11.60 11.73 13.01
C GLN A 127 12.40 12.22 14.22
N ASP A 128 11.75 12.36 15.38
CA ASP A 128 12.35 12.85 16.62
C ASP A 128 12.83 11.71 17.54
N ILE A 129 12.58 10.44 17.14
CA ILE A 129 13.09 9.29 17.89
C ILE A 129 14.59 9.16 17.63
N PRO A 130 15.42 9.09 18.68
CA PRO A 130 16.87 9.01 18.56
C PRO A 130 17.34 7.89 17.60
N ALA A 131 18.40 8.20 16.84
CA ALA A 131 18.94 7.26 15.84
C ALA A 131 19.43 5.94 16.47
N GLU A 132 19.97 6.00 17.69
CA GLU A 132 20.41 4.84 18.47
C GLU A 132 19.26 3.86 18.80
N ILE A 133 18.01 4.33 18.82
CA ILE A 133 16.82 3.48 18.97
C ILE A 133 16.34 2.96 17.62
N THR A 134 16.34 3.81 16.60
CA THR A 134 15.73 3.52 15.31
C THR A 134 16.64 2.68 14.41
N GLN A 135 17.92 3.04 14.34
CA GLN A 135 18.88 2.45 13.40
C GLN A 135 19.06 0.94 13.59
N PRO A 136 19.30 0.42 14.83
CA PRO A 136 19.48 -1.03 15.02
C PRO A 136 18.25 -1.85 14.60
N GLN A 137 17.04 -1.30 14.78
CA GLN A 137 15.82 -1.99 14.38
C GLN A 137 15.67 -2.02 12.87
N VAL A 138 15.97 -0.93 12.17
CA VAL A 138 15.97 -0.86 10.71
C VAL A 138 17.00 -1.83 10.12
N GLU A 139 18.24 -1.81 10.62
CA GLU A 139 19.32 -2.71 10.16
C GLU A 139 18.96 -4.17 10.36
N ARG A 140 18.38 -4.50 11.52
CA ARG A 140 17.87 -5.85 11.78
C ARG A 140 16.85 -6.27 10.73
N ILE A 141 15.86 -5.41 10.41
CA ILE A 141 14.84 -5.74 9.40
C ILE A 141 15.48 -5.92 8.04
N LEU A 142 16.46 -5.12 7.66
CA LEU A 142 17.13 -5.21 6.37
C LEU A 142 17.97 -6.51 6.23
N SER A 143 18.43 -7.10 7.33
CA SER A 143 19.30 -8.30 7.34
C SER A 143 18.61 -9.60 7.78
N LEU A 144 17.44 -9.51 8.46
CA LEU A 144 16.74 -10.68 8.99
C LEU A 144 16.32 -11.64 7.87
N PRO A 145 16.47 -12.97 7.99
CA PRO A 145 15.91 -13.92 7.03
C PRO A 145 14.39 -13.73 6.86
N GLU A 146 13.89 -13.81 5.62
CA GLU A 146 12.45 -13.62 5.35
C GLU A 146 11.58 -14.60 6.13
N ALA A 147 12.04 -15.85 6.22
CA ALA A 147 11.36 -16.90 6.97
C ALA A 147 11.18 -16.60 8.46
N ASP A 148 11.93 -15.64 9.03
CA ASP A 148 11.82 -15.30 10.46
C ASP A 148 10.70 -14.30 10.75
N PHE A 149 10.23 -13.54 9.75
CA PHE A 149 9.23 -12.50 9.98
C PHE A 149 8.06 -12.48 8.98
N LEU A 150 8.15 -13.21 7.84
CA LEU A 150 7.10 -13.27 6.84
C LEU A 150 6.45 -14.66 6.78
N ASN A 151 5.14 -14.66 6.56
CA ASN A 151 4.38 -15.79 6.06
C ASN A 151 3.98 -15.50 4.61
N LEU A 152 4.35 -16.38 3.70
CA LEU A 152 3.91 -16.38 2.31
C LEU A 152 2.92 -17.53 2.11
N SER A 153 1.78 -17.25 1.47
CA SER A 153 0.86 -18.31 1.05
C SER A 153 1.45 -19.10 -0.12
N GLU A 154 0.85 -20.24 -0.45
CA GLU A 154 1.01 -20.79 -1.79
C GLU A 154 0.48 -19.80 -2.83
N VAL A 155 0.99 -19.91 -4.07
CA VAL A 155 0.45 -19.12 -5.19
C VAL A 155 -0.93 -19.65 -5.55
N PHE A 156 -1.91 -18.74 -5.66
CA PHE A 156 -3.29 -19.07 -5.99
C PHE A 156 -3.79 -18.21 -7.16
N THR A 157 -4.97 -18.53 -7.67
CA THR A 157 -5.60 -17.74 -8.74
C THR A 157 -6.56 -16.72 -8.15
N LYS A 158 -6.43 -15.44 -8.56
CA LYS A 158 -7.33 -14.36 -8.18
C LYS A 158 -7.62 -13.46 -9.37
N LYS A 159 -8.81 -13.60 -9.94
CA LYS A 159 -9.28 -12.76 -11.04
C LYS A 159 -9.72 -11.39 -10.54
N LEU A 160 -9.29 -10.36 -11.25
CA LEU A 160 -9.73 -8.99 -11.01
C LEU A 160 -10.72 -8.56 -12.11
N PRO A 161 -11.71 -7.71 -11.79
CA PRO A 161 -12.55 -7.11 -12.81
C PRO A 161 -11.69 -6.25 -13.75
N LYS A 162 -11.79 -6.51 -15.05
CA LYS A 162 -11.11 -5.71 -16.07
C LYS A 162 -11.90 -4.41 -16.28
N GLY A 163 -11.35 -3.29 -15.82
CA GLY A 163 -11.87 -1.96 -16.12
C GLY A 163 -11.34 -1.46 -17.46
N LYS A 164 -12.17 -0.71 -18.19
CA LYS A 164 -11.69 0.08 -19.34
C LYS A 164 -11.30 1.47 -18.85
N ALA A 165 -10.21 2.01 -19.38
CA ALA A 165 -9.86 3.41 -19.17
C ALA A 165 -10.94 4.29 -19.79
N ASN A 166 -11.41 5.29 -19.04
CA ASN A 166 -12.36 6.28 -19.54
C ASN A 166 -11.64 7.61 -19.73
N PHE A 167 -11.69 8.13 -20.97
CA PHE A 167 -11.10 9.42 -21.34
C PHE A 167 -12.15 10.46 -21.71
N GLU A 168 -13.45 10.13 -21.59
CA GLU A 168 -14.55 11.04 -21.89
C GLU A 168 -14.92 11.87 -20.67
N THR A 169 -15.06 13.18 -20.83
CA THR A 169 -15.50 14.10 -19.78
C THR A 169 -16.73 14.88 -20.20
N LYS A 170 -17.60 15.20 -19.23
CA LYS A 170 -18.67 16.18 -19.37
C LYS A 170 -18.67 17.10 -18.16
N ARG A 171 -19.26 18.28 -18.29
CA ARG A 171 -19.43 19.22 -17.18
C ARG A 171 -20.60 18.82 -16.28
N CYS A 172 -20.36 18.87 -14.96
CA CYS A 172 -21.44 18.80 -13.99
C CYS A 172 -22.37 20.03 -14.16
N THR A 173 -23.66 19.81 -14.29
CA THR A 173 -24.64 20.89 -14.50
C THR A 173 -24.82 21.78 -13.27
N SER A 174 -24.43 21.33 -12.07
CA SER A 174 -24.51 22.08 -10.83
C SER A 174 -23.26 22.91 -10.55
N CYS A 175 -22.05 22.29 -10.48
CA CYS A 175 -20.82 23.00 -10.12
C CYS A 175 -19.97 23.44 -11.32
N GLY A 176 -20.29 22.99 -12.55
CA GLY A 176 -19.55 23.34 -13.77
C GLY A 176 -18.23 22.59 -13.97
N GLU A 177 -17.76 21.80 -13.01
CA GLU A 177 -16.50 21.07 -13.11
C GLU A 177 -16.55 19.95 -14.17
N ALA A 178 -15.44 19.73 -14.87
CA ALA A 178 -15.29 18.61 -15.80
C ALA A 178 -15.08 17.30 -15.01
N VAL A 179 -15.89 16.30 -15.33
CA VAL A 179 -15.91 15.00 -14.63
C VAL A 179 -15.88 13.89 -15.67
N PHE A 180 -15.13 12.83 -15.42
CA PHE A 180 -15.17 11.63 -16.25
C PHE A 180 -16.58 11.03 -16.25
N THR A 181 -17.07 10.64 -17.42
CA THR A 181 -18.48 10.27 -17.63
C THR A 181 -18.94 9.08 -16.79
N ASP A 182 -18.04 8.17 -16.41
CA ASP A 182 -18.32 7.03 -15.52
C ASP A 182 -18.68 7.42 -14.08
N LYS A 183 -18.40 8.68 -13.69
CA LYS A 183 -18.72 9.25 -12.35
C LYS A 183 -19.83 10.27 -12.36
N LEU A 184 -20.46 10.49 -13.50
CA LEU A 184 -21.64 11.34 -13.61
C LEU A 184 -22.91 10.52 -13.37
N LYS A 185 -23.89 11.12 -12.71
CA LYS A 185 -25.22 10.56 -12.44
C LYS A 185 -26.28 11.54 -12.91
N GLU A 186 -27.42 11.03 -13.36
CA GLU A 186 -28.55 11.85 -13.68
C GLU A 186 -29.19 12.41 -12.39
N GLY A 187 -29.33 13.71 -12.30
CA GLY A 187 -30.01 14.41 -11.22
C GLY A 187 -31.52 14.48 -11.41
N LYS A 188 -32.26 14.85 -10.38
CA LYS A 188 -33.74 14.96 -10.42
C LYS A 188 -34.26 15.91 -11.51
N GLY A 189 -33.48 16.92 -11.89
CA GLY A 189 -33.77 17.86 -12.97
C GLY A 189 -33.32 17.43 -14.36
N GLY A 190 -32.88 16.18 -14.57
CA GLY A 190 -32.39 15.64 -15.86
C GLY A 190 -30.98 16.10 -16.25
N GLY A 191 -30.30 16.85 -15.38
CA GLY A 191 -28.89 17.24 -15.59
C GLY A 191 -27.90 16.19 -15.12
N LEU A 192 -26.67 16.21 -15.69
CA LEU A 192 -25.60 15.33 -15.26
C LEU A 192 -24.85 15.94 -14.07
N LEU A 193 -24.86 15.28 -12.94
CA LEU A 193 -24.24 15.71 -11.70
C LEU A 193 -23.01 14.86 -11.35
N CYS A 194 -21.96 15.50 -10.84
CA CYS A 194 -20.86 14.78 -10.19
C CYS A 194 -21.33 14.15 -8.85
N VAL A 195 -20.55 13.22 -8.33
CA VAL A 195 -20.94 12.50 -7.09
C VAL A 195 -21.26 13.46 -5.94
N PRO A 196 -20.40 14.45 -5.60
CA PRO A 196 -20.71 15.38 -4.51
C PRO A 196 -22.01 16.18 -4.73
N CYS A 197 -22.26 16.70 -5.94
CA CYS A 197 -23.47 17.46 -6.22
C CYS A 197 -24.73 16.57 -6.18
N ASN A 198 -24.63 15.32 -6.63
CA ASN A 198 -25.75 14.36 -6.56
C ASN A 198 -26.08 13.96 -5.10
N GLU A 199 -25.10 13.90 -4.22
CA GLU A 199 -25.30 13.64 -2.80
C GLU A 199 -26.00 14.82 -2.09
N VAL A 200 -25.68 16.06 -2.47
CA VAL A 200 -26.37 17.25 -1.95
C VAL A 200 -27.83 17.31 -2.42
N GLU A 201 -28.09 16.99 -3.69
CA GLU A 201 -29.45 16.96 -4.24
C GLU A 201 -30.38 15.92 -3.59
N LYS A 202 -29.80 14.87 -2.99
CA LYS A 202 -30.54 13.79 -2.32
C LYS A 202 -30.92 14.10 -0.87
N LYS A 203 -30.30 15.10 -0.27
CA LYS A 203 -30.62 15.61 1.09
C LYS A 203 -31.78 16.61 1.04
#